data_461b8fd75fe59ee706c97401423c029c
#
_entry.id   461b8fd75fe59ee706c97401423c029c
#
_cell.length_a   1.000
_cell.length_b   1.000
_cell.length_c   1.000
_cell.angle_alpha   90.00
_cell.angle_beta   90.00
_cell.angle_gamma   90.00
#
_symmetry.space_group_name_H-M   'P 1'
#
loop_
_entity.id
_entity.type
_entity.pdbx_description
1 polymer ?
#
loop_
_entity_poly.entity_id
_entity_poly.type
_entity_poly.pdbx_seq_one_letter_code
_entity_poly.pdbx_strand_id
1 'polypeptide(L)'
;MCNHSATHLLHESLRRVLGDHVTQKGSQVSAEKLRFDFSHQKSLDSDEITRIEETINNLIRDDSEVMVEVLTYEKAVESGALALFGEKYSSEVRVLTMGHDSFSKELCGGTHVKSLGEIENFKIISQSSVASGIRRVEAVTGSIALNSLSLIDKINEKERKLEEKKQTKAKEKIISKDILNGKIEEFNKSKFFFDQISGVNAKNLRHLVDECKKDIGTGIVCLISTNEGKSSIAIGVTNDLLDDYDAVELVKIGSEIMGGKGGGGRKDMALAGAKDISKSDHVFEQLIKKLKENI
;
A
#
# COMPACT_ATOMS: atom_id res chain seq x y z
N MET A 1 29.84 -9.18 -17.84
CA MET A 1 29.63 -8.23 -18.97
C MET A 1 28.40 -7.38 -18.71
N CYS A 2 27.22 -7.94 -18.44
CA CYS A 2 25.97 -7.16 -18.25
C CYS A 2 26.08 -6.03 -17.24
N ASN A 3 26.55 -6.31 -16.02
CA ASN A 3 26.73 -5.27 -14.99
C ASN A 3 27.73 -4.17 -15.40
N HIS A 4 28.76 -4.50 -16.20
CA HIS A 4 29.70 -3.50 -16.69
C HIS A 4 29.06 -2.59 -17.75
N SER A 5 28.36 -3.17 -18.74
CA SER A 5 27.64 -2.39 -19.73
C SER A 5 26.55 -1.52 -19.09
N ALA A 6 25.80 -2.06 -18.12
CA ALA A 6 24.82 -1.30 -17.35
C ALA A 6 25.44 -0.14 -16.57
N THR A 7 26.72 -0.22 -16.15
CA THR A 7 27.40 0.88 -15.46
C THR A 7 27.54 2.11 -16.35
N HIS A 8 27.85 1.94 -17.63
CA HIS A 8 27.94 3.04 -18.60
C HIS A 8 26.56 3.68 -18.87
N LEU A 9 25.52 2.84 -19.03
CA LEU A 9 24.14 3.35 -19.14
C LEU A 9 23.70 4.12 -17.89
N LEU A 10 24.06 3.62 -16.70
CA LEU A 10 23.77 4.27 -15.43
C LEU A 10 24.48 5.63 -15.31
N HIS A 11 25.76 5.71 -15.68
CA HIS A 11 26.53 6.95 -15.66
C HIS A 11 25.85 8.04 -16.49
N GLU A 12 25.55 7.76 -17.76
CA GLU A 12 24.91 8.73 -18.63
C GLU A 12 23.46 9.05 -18.20
N SER A 13 22.70 8.06 -17.71
CA SER A 13 21.36 8.30 -17.18
C SER A 13 21.38 9.23 -15.97
N LEU A 14 22.33 9.03 -15.05
CA LEU A 14 22.54 9.92 -13.91
C LEU A 14 22.88 11.36 -14.36
N ARG A 15 23.73 11.51 -15.38
CA ARG A 15 24.07 12.83 -15.97
C ARG A 15 22.85 13.52 -16.56
N ARG A 16 22.03 12.79 -17.31
CA ARG A 16 20.81 13.36 -17.94
C ARG A 16 19.74 13.74 -16.93
N VAL A 17 19.61 12.98 -15.84
CA VAL A 17 18.58 13.23 -14.82
C VAL A 17 19.01 14.29 -13.81
N LEU A 18 20.28 14.25 -13.37
CA LEU A 18 20.79 15.10 -12.29
C LEU A 18 21.60 16.30 -12.77
N GLY A 19 22.16 16.21 -13.96
CA GLY A 19 22.96 17.26 -14.59
C GLY A 19 24.44 16.89 -14.81
N ASP A 20 25.14 17.75 -15.59
CA ASP A 20 26.51 17.51 -16.04
C ASP A 20 27.59 17.51 -14.93
N HIS A 21 27.25 17.94 -13.73
CA HIS A 21 28.14 17.86 -12.57
C HIS A 21 28.40 16.43 -12.08
N VAL A 22 27.57 15.47 -12.57
CA VAL A 22 27.76 14.04 -12.24
C VAL A 22 29.01 13.53 -12.96
N THR A 23 30.00 13.14 -12.16
CA THR A 23 31.25 12.50 -12.62
C THR A 23 31.52 11.25 -11.80
N GLN A 24 32.04 10.20 -12.44
CA GLN A 24 32.46 8.99 -11.75
C GLN A 24 33.55 9.28 -10.73
N LYS A 25 33.38 8.81 -9.50
CA LYS A 25 34.37 8.86 -8.41
C LYS A 25 34.91 7.48 -8.04
N GLY A 26 34.19 6.45 -8.41
CA GLY A 26 34.60 5.06 -8.27
C GLY A 26 33.57 4.13 -8.89
N SER A 27 34.01 2.93 -9.26
CA SER A 27 33.16 1.90 -9.80
C SER A 27 33.69 0.51 -9.39
N GLN A 28 32.77 -0.40 -9.15
CA GLN A 28 33.09 -1.81 -8.93
C GLN A 28 32.03 -2.68 -9.59
N VAL A 29 32.46 -3.66 -10.36
CA VAL A 29 31.57 -4.58 -11.08
C VAL A 29 31.91 -6.01 -10.68
N SER A 30 30.90 -6.76 -10.25
CA SER A 30 30.98 -8.21 -10.02
C SER A 30 29.96 -8.96 -10.87
N ALA A 31 29.89 -10.26 -10.72
CA ALA A 31 28.85 -11.07 -11.36
C ALA A 31 27.46 -10.76 -10.80
N GLU A 32 27.38 -10.49 -9.50
CA GLU A 32 26.13 -10.32 -8.76
C GLU A 32 25.57 -8.91 -8.88
N LYS A 33 26.43 -7.87 -8.83
CA LYS A 33 26.01 -6.47 -8.82
C LYS A 33 27.06 -5.52 -9.37
N LEU A 34 26.63 -4.32 -9.67
CA LEU A 34 27.48 -3.16 -9.89
C LEU A 34 27.35 -2.16 -8.74
N ARG A 35 28.42 -1.40 -8.51
CA ARG A 35 28.46 -0.26 -7.60
C ARG A 35 29.04 0.94 -8.34
N PHE A 36 28.39 2.09 -8.21
CA PHE A 36 28.81 3.31 -8.87
C PHE A 36 28.82 4.47 -7.88
N ASP A 37 29.97 5.10 -7.70
CA ASP A 37 30.18 6.25 -6.84
C ASP A 37 30.34 7.50 -7.73
N PHE A 38 29.58 8.55 -7.44
CA PHE A 38 29.52 9.75 -8.29
C PHE A 38 29.35 11.04 -7.49
N SER A 39 29.74 12.16 -8.10
CA SER A 39 29.56 13.50 -7.50
C SER A 39 28.10 13.92 -7.52
N HIS A 40 27.51 14.07 -6.34
CA HIS A 40 26.18 14.64 -6.14
C HIS A 40 25.96 14.99 -4.68
N GLN A 41 25.25 16.11 -4.41
CA GLN A 41 25.08 16.63 -3.05
C GLN A 41 23.93 15.96 -2.27
N LYS A 42 22.85 15.62 -2.94
CA LYS A 42 21.61 15.11 -2.33
C LYS A 42 21.43 13.62 -2.55
N SER A 43 20.59 12.98 -1.74
CA SER A 43 20.05 11.65 -2.05
C SER A 43 19.16 11.73 -3.29
N LEU A 44 19.17 10.70 -4.12
CA LEU A 44 18.19 10.56 -5.19
C LEU A 44 16.80 10.40 -4.57
N ASP A 45 15.82 11.10 -5.12
CA ASP A 45 14.43 10.85 -4.76
C ASP A 45 13.84 9.67 -5.56
N SER A 46 12.60 9.30 -5.24
CA SER A 46 11.92 8.17 -5.89
C SER A 46 11.68 8.40 -7.38
N ASP A 47 11.39 9.64 -7.77
CA ASP A 47 11.08 9.99 -9.15
C ASP A 47 12.36 9.99 -9.99
N GLU A 48 13.48 10.47 -9.43
CA GLU A 48 14.80 10.41 -10.05
C GLU A 48 15.24 8.95 -10.29
N ILE A 49 15.10 8.10 -9.27
CA ILE A 49 15.40 6.65 -9.38
C ILE A 49 14.54 6.02 -10.47
N THR A 50 13.23 6.27 -10.45
CA THR A 50 12.29 5.70 -11.43
C THR A 50 12.67 6.13 -12.84
N ARG A 51 12.95 7.43 -13.10
CA ARG A 51 13.36 7.92 -14.41
C ARG A 51 14.67 7.29 -14.90
N ILE A 52 15.65 7.11 -14.02
CA ILE A 52 16.92 6.45 -14.36
C ILE A 52 16.67 5.00 -14.75
N GLU A 53 15.92 4.26 -13.95
CA GLU A 53 15.59 2.85 -14.21
C GLU A 53 14.78 2.67 -15.50
N GLU A 54 13.77 3.49 -15.72
CA GLU A 54 12.96 3.47 -16.94
C GLU A 54 13.80 3.78 -18.18
N THR A 55 14.68 4.78 -18.11
CA THR A 55 15.58 5.14 -19.23
C THR A 55 16.46 3.95 -19.59
N ILE A 56 17.11 3.33 -18.62
CA ILE A 56 18.02 2.19 -18.86
C ILE A 56 17.23 0.97 -19.37
N ASN A 57 16.09 0.65 -18.76
CA ASN A 57 15.28 -0.50 -19.18
C ASN A 57 14.63 -0.28 -20.56
N ASN A 58 14.35 0.96 -20.98
CA ASN A 58 13.92 1.27 -22.34
C ASN A 58 15.04 0.96 -23.33
N LEU A 59 16.27 1.43 -23.07
CA LEU A 59 17.43 1.15 -23.92
C LEU A 59 17.71 -0.35 -24.03
N ILE A 60 17.54 -1.12 -22.95
CA ILE A 60 17.65 -2.57 -22.93
C ILE A 60 16.59 -3.19 -23.84
N ARG A 61 15.34 -2.73 -23.77
CA ARG A 61 14.24 -3.25 -24.62
C ARG A 61 14.41 -2.91 -26.08
N ASP A 62 15.00 -1.75 -26.41
CA ASP A 62 15.30 -1.36 -27.77
C ASP A 62 16.42 -2.19 -28.41
N ASP A 63 17.19 -2.92 -27.60
CA ASP A 63 18.19 -3.91 -27.97
C ASP A 63 19.15 -3.46 -29.08
N SER A 64 19.63 -2.23 -29.01
CA SER A 64 20.60 -1.72 -30.00
C SER A 64 21.97 -2.37 -29.86
N GLU A 65 22.70 -2.49 -30.96
CA GLU A 65 24.07 -3.00 -30.98
C GLU A 65 25.01 -2.09 -30.19
N VAL A 66 25.98 -2.70 -29.52
CA VAL A 66 27.07 -2.02 -28.83
C VAL A 66 28.25 -1.87 -29.79
N MET A 67 28.55 -0.64 -30.15
CA MET A 67 29.65 -0.36 -31.10
C MET A 67 30.96 -0.12 -30.35
N VAL A 68 32.04 -0.63 -30.94
CA VAL A 68 33.39 -0.48 -30.41
C VAL A 68 34.31 -0.04 -31.54
N GLU A 69 35.00 1.09 -31.34
CA GLU A 69 35.96 1.65 -32.28
C GLU A 69 37.30 1.86 -31.57
N VAL A 70 38.38 1.70 -32.29
CA VAL A 70 39.71 2.09 -31.82
C VAL A 70 40.13 3.37 -32.54
N LEU A 71 40.34 4.44 -31.80
CA LEU A 71 40.66 5.76 -32.30
C LEU A 71 41.90 6.31 -31.58
N THR A 72 42.52 7.34 -32.18
CA THR A 72 43.49 8.14 -31.38
C THR A 72 42.74 8.87 -30.27
N TYR A 73 43.42 9.16 -29.16
CA TYR A 73 42.81 9.85 -28.04
C TYR A 73 42.17 11.19 -28.45
N GLU A 74 42.85 11.96 -29.29
CA GLU A 74 42.36 13.24 -29.78
C GLU A 74 41.05 13.07 -30.56
N LYS A 75 41.02 12.11 -31.51
CA LYS A 75 39.80 11.84 -32.29
C LYS A 75 38.66 11.33 -31.44
N ALA A 76 38.94 10.54 -30.43
CA ALA A 76 37.96 10.05 -29.51
C ALA A 76 37.29 11.20 -28.73
N VAL A 77 38.09 12.12 -28.18
CA VAL A 77 37.60 13.33 -27.48
C VAL A 77 36.83 14.27 -28.43
N GLU A 78 37.34 14.51 -29.64
CA GLU A 78 36.65 15.31 -30.66
C GLU A 78 35.31 14.70 -31.08
N SER A 79 35.17 13.36 -31.01
CA SER A 79 33.91 12.65 -31.29
C SER A 79 32.91 12.70 -30.13
N GLY A 80 33.26 13.37 -29.03
CA GLY A 80 32.41 13.52 -27.82
C GLY A 80 32.49 12.35 -26.86
N ALA A 81 33.49 11.45 -26.98
CA ALA A 81 33.64 10.36 -26.03
C ALA A 81 34.10 10.87 -24.66
N LEU A 82 33.41 10.45 -23.61
CA LEU A 82 33.78 10.78 -22.24
C LEU A 82 35.01 9.99 -21.80
N ALA A 83 36.04 10.73 -21.37
CA ALA A 83 37.21 10.18 -20.71
C ALA A 83 37.02 10.25 -19.19
N LEU A 84 37.25 9.14 -18.49
CA LEU A 84 37.14 9.09 -17.04
C LEU A 84 38.30 9.90 -16.41
N PHE A 85 37.96 10.74 -15.44
CA PHE A 85 38.94 11.59 -14.79
C PHE A 85 39.95 10.76 -13.97
N GLY A 86 41.25 11.02 -14.19
CA GLY A 86 42.34 10.38 -13.43
C GLY A 86 42.88 9.09 -14.06
N GLU A 87 42.32 8.61 -15.18
CA GLU A 87 42.89 7.49 -15.94
C GLU A 87 43.99 7.99 -16.93
N LYS A 88 45.00 7.15 -17.11
CA LYS A 88 46.06 7.39 -18.13
C LYS A 88 45.71 6.62 -19.38
N TYR A 89 45.54 7.31 -20.47
CA TYR A 89 45.21 6.74 -21.76
C TYR A 89 46.46 6.65 -22.65
N SER A 90 46.53 5.60 -23.46
CA SER A 90 47.51 5.47 -24.51
C SER A 90 47.15 6.35 -25.70
N SER A 91 48.05 6.43 -26.70
CA SER A 91 47.78 7.15 -27.96
C SER A 91 46.59 6.60 -28.74
N GLU A 92 46.31 5.31 -28.61
CA GLU A 92 45.12 4.66 -29.13
C GLU A 92 44.21 4.25 -27.99
N VAL A 93 42.93 4.54 -28.11
CA VAL A 93 41.90 4.27 -27.10
C VAL A 93 40.71 3.55 -27.73
N ARG A 94 40.06 2.74 -26.93
CA ARG A 94 38.85 2.03 -27.31
C ARG A 94 37.64 2.86 -26.90
N VAL A 95 36.86 3.29 -27.88
CA VAL A 95 35.61 4.04 -27.71
C VAL A 95 34.45 3.07 -27.75
N LEU A 96 33.64 3.09 -26.71
CA LEU A 96 32.44 2.28 -26.54
C LEU A 96 31.22 3.19 -26.75
N THR A 97 30.34 2.84 -27.69
CA THR A 97 29.10 3.56 -27.96
C THR A 97 27.90 2.64 -27.75
N MET A 98 26.92 3.09 -26.97
CA MET A 98 25.73 2.34 -26.62
C MET A 98 24.47 3.20 -26.78
N GLY A 99 23.38 2.55 -27.21
CA GLY A 99 22.05 3.18 -27.35
C GLY A 99 21.90 4.04 -28.61
N HIS A 100 20.66 4.38 -28.94
CA HIS A 100 20.33 5.26 -30.04
C HIS A 100 20.96 6.64 -29.83
N ASP A 101 21.34 7.29 -30.92
CA ASP A 101 21.95 8.62 -30.92
C ASP A 101 23.21 8.72 -30.04
N SER A 102 23.97 7.59 -29.92
CA SER A 102 25.13 7.52 -29.05
C SER A 102 24.81 7.90 -27.59
N PHE A 103 23.73 7.32 -27.02
CA PHE A 103 23.25 7.63 -25.69
C PHE A 103 24.38 7.67 -24.65
N SER A 104 25.23 6.66 -24.62
CA SER A 104 26.49 6.63 -23.87
C SER A 104 27.65 6.43 -24.81
N LYS A 105 28.67 7.30 -24.74
CA LYS A 105 29.88 7.21 -25.52
C LYS A 105 31.08 7.49 -24.62
N GLU A 106 31.83 6.44 -24.29
CA GLU A 106 32.88 6.49 -23.26
C GLU A 106 34.15 5.74 -23.69
N LEU A 107 35.30 6.15 -23.14
CA LEU A 107 36.57 5.42 -23.27
C LEU A 107 36.54 4.22 -22.31
N CYS A 108 36.53 3.00 -22.84
CA CYS A 108 36.54 1.80 -22.01
C CYS A 108 37.25 0.61 -22.67
N GLY A 109 38.29 0.09 -21.99
CA GLY A 109 39.01 -1.11 -22.40
C GLY A 109 38.41 -2.44 -21.98
N GLY A 110 37.30 -2.41 -21.21
CA GLY A 110 36.68 -3.60 -20.63
C GLY A 110 35.86 -4.45 -21.62
N THR A 111 35.30 -5.54 -21.10
CA THR A 111 34.41 -6.44 -21.87
C THR A 111 32.97 -6.06 -21.69
N HIS A 112 32.21 -6.00 -22.79
CA HIS A 112 30.82 -5.58 -22.82
C HIS A 112 29.94 -6.59 -23.55
N VAL A 113 28.63 -6.42 -23.42
CA VAL A 113 27.62 -7.13 -24.22
C VAL A 113 27.70 -6.70 -25.67
N LYS A 114 27.20 -7.52 -26.61
CA LYS A 114 27.15 -7.18 -28.03
C LYS A 114 25.92 -6.38 -28.40
N SER A 115 24.81 -6.64 -27.70
CA SER A 115 23.58 -5.85 -27.78
C SER A 115 23.06 -5.54 -26.38
N LEU A 116 22.28 -4.47 -26.23
CA LEU A 116 21.78 -4.03 -24.92
C LEU A 116 20.76 -4.99 -24.34
N GLY A 117 20.03 -5.75 -25.15
CA GLY A 117 19.09 -6.76 -24.72
C GLY A 117 19.72 -7.90 -23.89
N GLU A 118 21.02 -8.17 -24.09
CA GLU A 118 21.74 -9.16 -23.26
C GLU A 118 21.81 -8.79 -21.76
N ILE A 119 21.56 -7.50 -21.41
CA ILE A 119 21.49 -7.04 -20.03
C ILE A 119 20.18 -7.51 -19.36
N GLU A 120 19.13 -7.79 -20.14
CA GLU A 120 17.78 -8.23 -19.80
C GLU A 120 16.99 -7.19 -18.98
N ASN A 121 17.38 -6.94 -17.73
CA ASN A 121 16.73 -6.01 -16.81
C ASN A 121 17.76 -5.25 -15.98
N PHE A 122 17.40 -4.06 -15.51
CA PHE A 122 18.22 -3.24 -14.63
C PHE A 122 17.39 -2.76 -13.43
N LYS A 123 17.95 -2.84 -12.22
CA LYS A 123 17.30 -2.33 -10.99
C LYS A 123 18.32 -1.75 -10.04
N ILE A 124 18.06 -0.54 -9.53
CA ILE A 124 18.79 0.05 -8.39
C ILE A 124 18.28 -0.61 -7.12
N ILE A 125 19.19 -1.18 -6.31
CA ILE A 125 18.86 -1.89 -5.08
C ILE A 125 19.21 -1.11 -3.81
N SER A 126 20.14 -0.15 -3.89
CA SER A 126 20.47 0.72 -2.76
C SER A 126 21.11 2.03 -3.19
N GLN A 127 20.99 3.04 -2.36
CA GLN A 127 21.77 4.27 -2.44
C GLN A 127 22.30 4.66 -1.04
N SER A 128 23.49 5.27 -1.00
CA SER A 128 24.11 5.75 0.23
C SER A 128 25.03 6.95 -0.01
N SER A 129 25.45 7.63 1.04
CA SER A 129 26.53 8.63 1.01
C SER A 129 27.85 7.94 1.30
N VAL A 130 28.90 8.26 0.55
CA VAL A 130 30.27 7.75 0.75
C VAL A 130 31.13 8.80 1.44
N ALA A 131 31.01 10.05 0.98
CA ALA A 131 31.71 11.21 1.54
C ALA A 131 30.90 12.48 1.23
N SER A 132 31.35 13.63 1.71
CA SER A 132 30.72 14.91 1.35
C SER A 132 30.72 15.09 -0.16
N GLY A 133 29.53 15.28 -0.76
CA GLY A 133 29.35 15.46 -2.20
C GLY A 133 29.61 14.21 -3.05
N ILE A 134 29.72 13.01 -2.45
CA ILE A 134 29.86 11.74 -3.17
C ILE A 134 28.75 10.78 -2.77
N ARG A 135 27.95 10.38 -3.75
CA ARG A 135 26.87 9.41 -3.62
C ARG A 135 27.27 8.06 -4.21
N ARG A 136 26.70 7.01 -3.65
CA ARG A 136 26.82 5.62 -4.11
C ARG A 136 25.48 5.07 -4.50
N VAL A 137 25.43 4.41 -5.65
CA VAL A 137 24.32 3.57 -6.08
C VAL A 137 24.83 2.15 -6.29
N GLU A 138 24.09 1.16 -5.81
CA GLU A 138 24.26 -0.24 -6.16
C GLU A 138 23.09 -0.70 -7.01
N ALA A 139 23.37 -1.46 -8.05
CA ALA A 139 22.36 -1.96 -8.97
C ALA A 139 22.67 -3.39 -9.43
N VAL A 140 21.67 -4.05 -9.94
CA VAL A 140 21.71 -5.43 -10.44
C VAL A 140 21.12 -5.52 -11.83
N THR A 141 21.51 -6.56 -12.58
CA THR A 141 21.01 -6.83 -13.94
C THR A 141 20.45 -8.25 -14.05
N GLY A 142 19.79 -8.54 -15.16
CA GLY A 142 19.30 -9.87 -15.50
C GLY A 142 18.22 -10.41 -14.56
N SER A 143 18.25 -11.70 -14.32
CA SER A 143 17.27 -12.39 -13.47
C SER A 143 17.25 -11.89 -12.01
N ILE A 144 18.38 -11.38 -11.50
CA ILE A 144 18.43 -10.80 -10.14
C ILE A 144 17.60 -9.52 -10.10
N ALA A 145 17.68 -8.66 -11.13
CA ALA A 145 16.87 -7.46 -11.24
C ALA A 145 15.37 -7.82 -11.34
N LEU A 146 15.01 -8.79 -12.16
CA LEU A 146 13.63 -9.26 -12.31
C LEU A 146 13.04 -9.80 -10.99
N ASN A 147 13.81 -10.59 -10.25
CA ASN A 147 13.40 -11.11 -8.94
C ASN A 147 13.22 -9.98 -7.91
N SER A 148 14.07 -8.97 -7.93
CA SER A 148 13.97 -7.79 -7.06
C SER A 148 12.71 -6.98 -7.36
N LEU A 149 12.35 -6.80 -8.63
CA LEU A 149 11.10 -6.16 -9.04
C LEU A 149 9.88 -6.92 -8.51
N SER A 150 9.85 -8.26 -8.72
CA SER A 150 8.72 -9.08 -8.26
C SER A 150 8.56 -9.10 -6.74
N LEU A 151 9.64 -8.95 -5.99
CA LEU A 151 9.60 -8.86 -4.52
C LEU A 151 9.06 -7.50 -4.07
N ILE A 152 9.48 -6.41 -4.71
CA ILE A 152 8.99 -5.06 -4.43
C ILE A 152 7.49 -4.99 -4.72
N ASP A 153 7.02 -5.52 -5.86
CA ASP A 153 5.59 -5.54 -6.20
C ASP A 153 4.76 -6.29 -5.16
N LYS A 154 5.26 -7.43 -4.67
CA LYS A 154 4.59 -8.18 -3.59
C LYS A 154 4.54 -7.42 -2.25
N ILE A 155 5.58 -6.65 -1.93
CA ILE A 155 5.63 -5.83 -0.73
C ILE A 155 4.62 -4.68 -0.86
N ASN A 156 4.66 -3.95 -1.96
CA ASN A 156 3.74 -2.83 -2.24
C ASN A 156 2.27 -3.29 -2.23
N GLU A 157 1.98 -4.47 -2.79
CA GLU A 157 0.62 -5.04 -2.75
C GLU A 157 0.17 -5.40 -1.32
N LYS A 158 1.08 -5.92 -0.49
CA LYS A 158 0.78 -6.19 0.92
C LYS A 158 0.55 -4.91 1.72
N GLU A 159 1.36 -3.88 1.49
CA GLU A 159 1.22 -2.58 2.15
C GLU A 159 -0.10 -1.91 1.75
N ARG A 160 -0.44 -1.89 0.45
CA ARG A 160 -1.73 -1.37 -0.02
C ARG A 160 -2.91 -2.09 0.62
N LYS A 161 -2.88 -3.44 0.68
CA LYS A 161 -3.91 -4.23 1.36
C LYS A 161 -4.01 -3.95 2.87
N LEU A 162 -2.89 -3.62 3.50
CA LEU A 162 -2.85 -3.26 4.92
C LEU A 162 -3.41 -1.85 5.16
N GLU A 163 -3.10 -0.90 4.27
CA GLU A 163 -3.66 0.46 4.31
C GLU A 163 -5.16 0.48 4.03
N GLU A 164 -5.63 -0.27 3.03
CA GLU A 164 -7.06 -0.46 2.76
C GLU A 164 -7.80 -1.03 3.99
N LYS A 165 -7.21 -2.02 4.67
CA LYS A 165 -7.75 -2.56 5.93
C LYS A 165 -7.73 -1.55 7.09
N LYS A 166 -6.71 -0.70 7.18
CA LYS A 166 -6.64 0.38 8.19
C LYS A 166 -7.67 1.46 7.91
N GLN A 167 -7.85 1.87 6.65
CA GLN A 167 -8.86 2.85 6.26
C GLN A 167 -10.28 2.32 6.46
N THR A 168 -10.54 1.04 6.17
CA THR A 168 -11.83 0.40 6.44
C THR A 168 -12.12 0.37 7.94
N LYS A 169 -11.14 -0.05 8.77
CA LYS A 169 -11.28 -0.01 10.23
C LYS A 169 -11.41 1.40 10.81
N ALA A 170 -10.74 2.40 10.23
CA ALA A 170 -10.88 3.79 10.65
C ALA A 170 -12.27 4.35 10.30
N LYS A 171 -12.82 4.02 9.12
CA LYS A 171 -14.20 4.35 8.74
C LYS A 171 -15.23 3.63 9.63
N GLU A 172 -14.99 2.37 9.98
CA GLU A 172 -15.82 1.62 10.95
C GLU A 172 -15.78 2.26 12.35
N LYS A 173 -14.65 2.83 12.77
CA LYS A 173 -14.51 3.46 14.10
C LYS A 173 -15.12 4.88 14.17
N ILE A 174 -15.25 5.57 13.05
CA ILE A 174 -15.91 6.91 13.00
C ILE A 174 -17.44 6.78 13.07
N ILE A 175 -18.03 5.63 12.73
CA ILE A 175 -19.48 5.38 12.78
C ILE A 175 -20.00 5.26 14.23
N SER A 176 -19.14 5.12 15.25
CA SER A 176 -19.51 4.54 16.53
C SER A 176 -20.05 5.47 17.63
N LYS A 177 -19.97 6.78 17.56
CA LYS A 177 -20.49 7.61 18.69
C LYS A 177 -21.38 8.79 18.34
N ASP A 178 -21.18 9.43 17.20
CA ASP A 178 -21.90 10.69 16.89
C ASP A 178 -23.29 10.47 16.26
N ILE A 179 -23.70 9.23 16.05
CA ILE A 179 -24.92 8.86 15.33
C ILE A 179 -26.07 8.45 16.27
N LEU A 180 -25.76 8.15 17.52
CA LEU A 180 -26.75 7.62 18.47
C LEU A 180 -27.46 8.77 19.22
N ASN A 181 -28.73 9.01 18.88
CA ASN A 181 -29.63 9.92 19.57
C ASN A 181 -30.81 9.18 20.22
N GLY A 182 -30.54 7.96 20.70
CA GLY A 182 -31.55 7.03 21.14
C GLY A 182 -32.32 7.46 22.40
N LYS A 183 -33.47 6.81 22.58
CA LYS A 183 -34.33 6.96 23.78
C LYS A 183 -33.80 6.02 24.87
N ILE A 184 -33.74 6.52 26.10
CA ILE A 184 -33.42 5.70 27.29
C ILE A 184 -34.67 5.66 28.19
N GLU A 185 -35.09 4.45 28.52
CA GLU A 185 -36.17 4.21 29.51
C GLU A 185 -35.60 3.39 30.67
N GLU A 186 -36.06 3.69 31.89
CA GLU A 186 -35.69 2.95 33.09
C GLU A 186 -36.74 1.88 33.39
N PHE A 187 -36.26 0.66 33.73
CA PHE A 187 -37.07 -0.44 34.18
C PHE A 187 -36.32 -1.26 35.24
N ASN A 188 -36.95 -1.61 36.33
CA ASN A 188 -36.39 -2.52 37.39
C ASN A 188 -34.93 -2.20 37.79
N LYS A 189 -34.59 -0.92 37.99
CA LYS A 189 -33.23 -0.42 38.24
C LYS A 189 -32.24 -0.61 37.08
N SER A 190 -32.73 -0.97 35.90
CA SER A 190 -31.96 -1.19 34.67
C SER A 190 -32.40 -0.19 33.60
N LYS A 191 -31.61 -0.06 32.54
CA LYS A 191 -31.87 0.87 31.43
C LYS A 191 -32.21 0.10 30.15
N PHE A 192 -33.18 0.61 29.40
CA PHE A 192 -33.46 0.19 28.03
C PHE A 192 -33.07 1.32 27.07
N PHE A 193 -32.02 1.07 26.29
CA PHE A 193 -31.58 1.99 25.23
C PHE A 193 -32.13 1.52 23.90
N PHE A 194 -32.80 2.42 23.18
CA PHE A 194 -33.37 2.16 21.88
C PHE A 194 -32.98 3.27 20.91
N ASP A 195 -32.50 2.89 19.73
CA ASP A 195 -32.21 3.83 18.64
C ASP A 195 -32.50 3.23 17.27
N GLN A 196 -32.86 4.13 16.33
CA GLN A 196 -33.03 3.84 14.92
C GLN A 196 -31.98 4.63 14.12
N ILE A 197 -31.11 3.92 13.43
CA ILE A 197 -29.98 4.47 12.71
C ILE A 197 -30.03 4.12 11.21
N SER A 198 -29.30 4.87 10.38
CA SER A 198 -29.24 4.64 8.94
C SER A 198 -27.80 4.38 8.49
N GLY A 199 -27.64 3.59 7.40
CA GLY A 199 -26.34 3.36 6.78
C GLY A 199 -25.44 2.33 7.48
N VAL A 200 -25.92 1.65 8.54
CA VAL A 200 -25.15 0.66 9.30
C VAL A 200 -25.55 -0.76 8.87
N ASN A 201 -24.59 -1.55 8.40
CA ASN A 201 -24.83 -2.95 8.06
C ASN A 201 -24.96 -3.84 9.31
N ALA A 202 -25.54 -5.04 9.14
CA ALA A 202 -25.82 -5.97 10.24
C ALA A 202 -24.58 -6.37 11.07
N LYS A 203 -23.39 -6.42 10.46
CA LYS A 203 -22.15 -6.75 11.16
C LYS A 203 -21.71 -5.61 12.09
N ASN A 204 -21.79 -4.38 11.60
CA ASN A 204 -21.42 -3.19 12.37
C ASN A 204 -22.47 -2.85 13.43
N LEU A 205 -23.75 -3.17 13.17
CA LEU A 205 -24.84 -3.02 14.14
C LEU A 205 -24.58 -3.82 15.43
N ARG A 206 -24.06 -5.07 15.30
CA ARG A 206 -23.67 -5.88 16.44
C ARG A 206 -22.58 -5.23 17.28
N HIS A 207 -21.56 -4.64 16.62
CA HIS A 207 -20.48 -3.95 17.32
C HIS A 207 -20.97 -2.70 18.08
N LEU A 208 -21.88 -1.93 17.49
CA LEU A 208 -22.51 -0.79 18.15
C LEU A 208 -23.30 -1.18 19.38
N VAL A 209 -24.06 -2.28 19.33
CA VAL A 209 -24.78 -2.81 20.50
C VAL A 209 -23.81 -3.17 21.62
N ASP A 210 -22.66 -3.80 21.30
CA ASP A 210 -21.64 -4.14 22.31
C ASP A 210 -21.00 -2.89 22.94
N GLU A 211 -20.83 -1.81 22.19
CA GLU A 211 -20.35 -0.52 22.72
C GLU A 211 -21.41 0.15 23.61
N CYS A 212 -22.65 0.20 23.16
CA CYS A 212 -23.76 0.76 23.95
C CYS A 212 -23.96 -0.01 25.27
N LYS A 213 -23.82 -1.34 25.27
CA LYS A 213 -23.88 -2.17 26.50
C LYS A 213 -22.85 -1.74 27.54
N LYS A 214 -21.65 -1.33 27.12
CA LYS A 214 -20.60 -0.84 28.02
C LYS A 214 -20.95 0.52 28.62
N ASP A 215 -21.59 1.39 27.81
CA ASP A 215 -21.90 2.76 28.21
C ASP A 215 -23.12 2.83 29.15
N ILE A 216 -24.14 1.97 28.95
CA ILE A 216 -25.35 1.98 29.79
C ILE A 216 -25.14 1.35 31.18
N GLY A 217 -24.08 0.53 31.35
CA GLY A 217 -23.82 -0.24 32.59
C GLY A 217 -24.70 -1.46 32.66
N THR A 218 -25.84 -1.41 33.40
CA THR A 218 -26.83 -2.46 33.50
C THR A 218 -28.04 -2.17 32.63
N GLY A 219 -28.37 -3.05 31.67
CA GLY A 219 -29.52 -2.80 30.82
C GLY A 219 -29.59 -3.62 29.52
N ILE A 220 -30.51 -3.22 28.68
CA ILE A 220 -30.79 -3.82 27.38
C ILE A 220 -30.65 -2.74 26.30
N VAL A 221 -29.99 -3.07 25.20
CA VAL A 221 -29.79 -2.21 24.03
C VAL A 221 -30.55 -2.79 22.87
N CYS A 222 -31.35 -1.98 22.20
CA CYS A 222 -32.02 -2.34 20.95
C CYS A 222 -31.68 -1.31 19.88
N LEU A 223 -30.98 -1.74 18.85
CA LEU A 223 -30.67 -0.91 17.68
C LEU A 223 -31.35 -1.46 16.43
N ILE A 224 -32.01 -0.57 15.70
CA ILE A 224 -32.60 -0.87 14.39
C ILE A 224 -31.83 -0.08 13.34
N SER A 225 -31.46 -0.74 12.23
CA SER A 225 -30.74 -0.06 11.15
C SER A 225 -31.35 -0.39 9.78
N THR A 226 -31.28 0.63 8.90
CA THR A 226 -31.54 0.45 7.47
C THR A 226 -30.28 0.75 6.67
N ASN A 227 -29.86 -0.20 5.85
CA ASN A 227 -28.72 -0.06 4.95
C ASN A 227 -29.05 -0.69 3.58
N GLU A 228 -28.90 0.10 2.49
CA GLU A 228 -29.15 -0.35 1.11
C GLU A 228 -30.51 -1.07 0.93
N GLY A 229 -31.56 -0.53 1.53
CA GLY A 229 -32.92 -1.07 1.44
C GLY A 229 -33.18 -2.34 2.28
N LYS A 230 -32.21 -2.79 3.07
CA LYS A 230 -32.34 -3.88 4.03
C LYS A 230 -32.42 -3.34 5.44
N SER A 231 -33.38 -3.79 6.23
CA SER A 231 -33.50 -3.43 7.64
C SER A 231 -33.06 -4.57 8.53
N SER A 232 -32.43 -4.25 9.64
CA SER A 232 -31.93 -5.18 10.63
C SER A 232 -32.20 -4.65 12.03
N ILE A 233 -32.51 -5.53 12.97
CA ILE A 233 -32.63 -5.26 14.40
C ILE A 233 -31.59 -6.07 15.16
N ALA A 234 -30.90 -5.44 16.11
CA ALA A 234 -29.96 -6.10 17.00
C ALA A 234 -30.31 -5.76 18.44
N ILE A 235 -30.30 -6.77 19.32
CA ILE A 235 -30.55 -6.59 20.75
C ILE A 235 -29.42 -7.20 21.55
N GLY A 236 -28.94 -6.45 22.53
CA GLY A 236 -27.95 -6.86 23.51
C GLY A 236 -28.45 -6.74 24.93
N VAL A 237 -28.16 -7.74 25.73
CA VAL A 237 -28.47 -7.80 27.16
C VAL A 237 -27.17 -7.82 27.94
N THR A 238 -27.03 -7.02 29.00
CA THR A 238 -25.85 -7.04 29.87
C THR A 238 -25.80 -8.31 30.70
N ASN A 239 -24.61 -8.74 31.09
CA ASN A 239 -24.39 -10.04 31.69
C ASN A 239 -25.17 -10.28 33.00
N ASP A 240 -25.40 -9.24 33.76
CA ASP A 240 -26.13 -9.21 35.01
C ASP A 240 -27.64 -9.42 34.85
N LEU A 241 -28.16 -9.34 33.65
CA LEU A 241 -29.59 -9.51 33.32
C LEU A 241 -29.88 -10.80 32.54
N LEU A 242 -28.91 -11.65 32.28
CA LEU A 242 -29.06 -12.85 31.43
C LEU A 242 -29.92 -13.95 32.09
N ASP A 243 -30.13 -13.92 33.41
CA ASP A 243 -31.00 -14.87 34.07
C ASP A 243 -32.49 -14.51 33.84
N ASP A 244 -32.79 -13.21 33.68
CA ASP A 244 -34.14 -12.68 33.54
C ASP A 244 -34.55 -12.44 32.09
N TYR A 245 -33.58 -12.12 31.20
CA TYR A 245 -33.85 -11.70 29.81
C TYR A 245 -32.95 -12.42 28.81
N ASP A 246 -33.53 -12.75 27.66
CA ASP A 246 -32.85 -13.39 26.51
C ASP A 246 -32.96 -12.52 25.26
N ALA A 247 -31.81 -12.08 24.74
CA ALA A 247 -31.75 -11.26 23.53
C ALA A 247 -32.40 -11.97 22.31
N VAL A 248 -32.36 -13.32 22.24
CA VAL A 248 -32.97 -14.07 21.15
C VAL A 248 -34.49 -14.00 21.18
N GLU A 249 -35.09 -14.04 22.35
CA GLU A 249 -36.55 -13.86 22.49
C GLU A 249 -36.95 -12.43 22.13
N LEU A 250 -36.26 -11.45 22.67
CA LEU A 250 -36.56 -10.05 22.44
C LEU A 250 -36.40 -9.67 20.96
N VAL A 251 -35.33 -10.15 20.29
CA VAL A 251 -35.11 -9.82 18.86
C VAL A 251 -36.15 -10.47 17.95
N LYS A 252 -36.69 -11.64 18.32
CA LYS A 252 -37.80 -12.29 17.59
C LYS A 252 -39.05 -11.44 17.65
N ILE A 253 -39.43 -10.93 18.82
CA ILE A 253 -40.57 -10.03 19.00
C ILE A 253 -40.41 -8.80 18.10
N GLY A 254 -39.27 -8.12 18.15
CA GLY A 254 -39.01 -6.96 17.33
C GLY A 254 -39.01 -7.24 15.82
N SER A 255 -38.42 -8.36 15.41
CA SER A 255 -38.40 -8.79 14.02
C SER A 255 -39.80 -9.13 13.49
N GLU A 256 -40.63 -9.82 14.25
CA GLU A 256 -41.99 -10.17 13.87
C GLU A 256 -42.87 -8.93 13.68
N ILE A 257 -42.80 -7.97 14.58
CA ILE A 257 -43.52 -6.68 14.47
C ILE A 257 -43.14 -5.97 13.16
N MET A 258 -41.87 -6.01 12.80
CA MET A 258 -41.34 -5.41 11.58
C MET A 258 -41.46 -6.29 10.33
N GLY A 259 -42.25 -7.38 10.37
CA GLY A 259 -42.50 -8.29 9.25
C GLY A 259 -41.30 -9.16 8.85
N GLY A 260 -40.36 -9.35 9.75
CA GLY A 260 -39.25 -10.31 9.57
C GLY A 260 -39.68 -11.76 9.86
N LYS A 261 -38.74 -12.69 9.65
CA LYS A 261 -38.99 -14.14 9.84
C LYS A 261 -38.29 -14.72 11.08
N GLY A 262 -38.02 -13.89 12.09
CA GLY A 262 -37.28 -14.25 13.28
C GLY A 262 -35.78 -13.95 13.15
N GLY A 263 -35.02 -14.29 14.18
CA GLY A 263 -33.59 -14.02 14.30
C GLY A 263 -32.88 -15.06 15.14
N GLY A 264 -31.59 -14.86 15.36
CA GLY A 264 -30.76 -15.76 16.13
C GLY A 264 -29.53 -15.07 16.73
N GLY A 265 -28.90 -15.79 17.65
CA GLY A 265 -27.74 -15.29 18.37
C GLY A 265 -27.50 -16.05 19.65
N ARG A 266 -26.94 -15.37 20.64
CA ARG A 266 -26.75 -15.85 22.00
C ARG A 266 -27.68 -15.06 22.95
N LYS A 267 -27.87 -15.52 24.22
CA LYS A 267 -28.66 -14.81 25.20
C LYS A 267 -28.24 -13.35 25.41
N ASP A 268 -26.93 -13.08 25.31
CA ASP A 268 -26.35 -11.73 25.49
C ASP A 268 -26.43 -10.85 24.25
N MET A 269 -26.65 -11.43 23.05
CA MET A 269 -26.62 -10.72 21.79
C MET A 269 -27.34 -11.49 20.67
N ALA A 270 -28.38 -10.90 20.11
CA ALA A 270 -29.10 -11.48 18.98
C ALA A 270 -29.36 -10.45 17.88
N LEU A 271 -29.54 -10.95 16.65
CA LEU A 271 -29.74 -10.14 15.45
C LEU A 271 -30.79 -10.80 14.56
N ALA A 272 -31.65 -9.98 13.97
CA ALA A 272 -32.66 -10.41 13.01
C ALA A 272 -32.79 -9.46 11.82
N GLY A 273 -33.26 -9.99 10.71
CA GLY A 273 -33.72 -9.20 9.58
C GLY A 273 -35.10 -8.58 9.86
N ALA A 274 -35.31 -7.39 9.31
CA ALA A 274 -36.59 -6.69 9.38
C ALA A 274 -36.98 -6.19 7.98
N LYS A 275 -38.26 -5.91 7.73
CA LYS A 275 -38.74 -5.43 6.44
C LYS A 275 -39.29 -4.02 6.52
N ASP A 276 -40.04 -3.72 7.57
CA ASP A 276 -40.79 -2.48 7.72
C ASP A 276 -40.28 -1.67 8.90
N ILE A 277 -39.37 -0.72 8.62
CA ILE A 277 -38.75 0.14 9.63
C ILE A 277 -39.75 1.18 10.20
N SER A 278 -40.86 1.47 9.52
CA SER A 278 -41.86 2.42 10.02
C SER A 278 -42.51 1.96 11.34
N LYS A 279 -42.38 0.68 11.66
CA LYS A 279 -42.89 0.07 12.89
C LYS A 279 -41.91 0.11 14.06
N SER A 280 -40.78 0.81 13.94
CA SER A 280 -39.75 0.87 15.01
C SER A 280 -40.27 1.40 16.34
N ASP A 281 -41.12 2.44 16.32
CA ASP A 281 -41.74 2.96 17.54
C ASP A 281 -42.67 1.92 18.22
N HIS A 282 -43.38 1.11 17.44
CA HIS A 282 -44.19 0.02 17.96
C HIS A 282 -43.32 -1.12 18.55
N VAL A 283 -42.16 -1.38 17.95
CA VAL A 283 -41.18 -2.31 18.55
C VAL A 283 -40.73 -1.80 19.91
N PHE A 284 -40.39 -0.52 20.03
CA PHE A 284 -40.01 0.09 21.31
C PHE A 284 -41.07 -0.08 22.38
N GLU A 285 -42.34 0.25 22.07
CA GLU A 285 -43.46 0.15 23.00
C GLU A 285 -43.71 -1.27 23.46
N GLN A 286 -43.66 -2.27 22.56
CA GLN A 286 -43.89 -3.67 22.89
C GLN A 286 -42.74 -4.27 23.69
N LEU A 287 -41.48 -3.92 23.36
CA LEU A 287 -40.32 -4.36 24.12
C LEU A 287 -40.32 -3.79 25.53
N ILE A 288 -40.53 -2.47 25.72
CA ILE A 288 -40.56 -1.86 27.06
C ILE A 288 -41.72 -2.40 27.92
N LYS A 289 -42.88 -2.67 27.30
CA LYS A 289 -44.01 -3.32 28.00
C LYS A 289 -43.62 -4.68 28.49
N LYS A 290 -43.01 -5.53 27.65
CA LYS A 290 -42.54 -6.87 28.02
C LYS A 290 -41.49 -6.84 29.11
N LEU A 291 -40.57 -5.86 29.10
CA LEU A 291 -39.52 -5.68 30.08
C LEU A 291 -40.09 -5.26 31.46
N LYS A 292 -41.21 -4.53 31.48
CA LYS A 292 -41.91 -4.10 32.69
C LYS A 292 -42.83 -5.19 33.26
N GLU A 293 -43.28 -6.16 32.44
CA GLU A 293 -44.17 -7.25 32.84
C GLU A 293 -43.42 -8.45 33.51
N ASN A 294 -42.12 -8.60 33.27
CA ASN A 294 -41.27 -9.65 33.87
C ASN A 294 -40.80 -9.26 35.27
N ILE A 295 -41.73 -8.83 36.14
CA ILE A 295 -41.49 -8.52 37.56
C ILE A 295 -41.99 -9.67 38.42
#